data_de958e7104dc2508fd411ba3517f7b5c
#
_entry.id   de958e7104dc2508fd411ba3517f7b5c
#
_cell.length_a   1.000
_cell.length_b   1.000
_cell.length_c   1.000
_cell.angle_alpha   90.00
_cell.angle_beta   90.00
_cell.angle_gamma   90.00
#
_symmetry.space_group_name_H-M   'P 1'
#
loop_
_entity.id
_entity.type
_entity.pdbx_description
1 polymer ?
#
loop_
_entity_poly.entity_id
_entity_poly.type
_entity_poly.pdbx_seq_one_letter_code
_entity_poly.pdbx_strand_id
1 'polypeptide(L)'
;EALEAGLGANWPFQTFPEYLDAIEKRGIAINLGVLVGHTPVRLWVMGEAATERAATLEEIANMKAIVRQAIDAGAIGFATSKASTHVGYGGRPVPSRIADLAEIKALAGALGEAGRGIMQATIGKELFLDEFVEIQLRRQHSADPAQQFGFRARLAFLRKQFLVLGDLLGQGGQAEGAA
;
A
#
# COMPACT_ATOMS: atom_id res chain seq x y z
N GLU A 1 20.21 9.03 5.63
CA GLU A 1 21.27 8.80 6.65
C GLU A 1 21.30 7.34 7.15
N ALA A 2 20.26 6.79 7.81
CA ALA A 2 20.29 5.41 8.31
C ALA A 2 20.40 4.36 7.20
N LEU A 3 19.75 4.57 6.05
CA LEU A 3 19.84 3.72 4.88
C LEU A 3 21.20 3.86 4.18
N GLU A 4 21.72 5.07 4.06
CA GLU A 4 23.05 5.33 3.52
C GLU A 4 24.14 4.72 4.39
N ALA A 5 24.04 4.81 5.72
CA ALA A 5 24.97 4.19 6.65
C ALA A 5 24.95 2.64 6.58
N GLY A 6 23.76 2.05 6.32
CA GLY A 6 23.62 0.60 6.26
C GLY A 6 23.92 -0.04 4.90
N LEU A 7 23.69 0.67 3.80
CA LEU A 7 23.77 0.14 2.44
C LEU A 7 24.89 0.75 1.60
N GLY A 8 25.53 1.82 2.09
CA GLY A 8 26.54 2.57 1.36
C GLY A 8 25.95 3.41 0.21
N ALA A 9 26.83 4.16 -0.48
CA ALA A 9 26.43 5.04 -1.57
C ALA A 9 26.12 4.30 -2.90
N ASN A 10 26.49 3.04 -3.00
CA ASN A 10 26.38 2.26 -4.23
C ASN A 10 25.25 1.24 -4.14
N TRP A 11 24.02 1.68 -4.41
CA TRP A 11 22.88 0.78 -4.58
C TRP A 11 23.02 0.02 -5.90
N PRO A 12 22.93 -1.32 -5.90
CA PRO A 12 23.06 -2.11 -7.11
C PRO A 12 21.79 -2.10 -7.97
N PHE A 13 20.78 -1.29 -7.64
CA PHE A 13 19.50 -1.20 -8.33
C PHE A 13 18.92 0.21 -8.25
N GLN A 14 18.16 0.60 -9.25
CA GLN A 14 17.37 1.85 -9.31
C GLN A 14 15.88 1.57 -9.52
N THR A 15 15.56 0.47 -10.18
CA THR A 15 14.20 0.07 -10.49
C THR A 15 13.77 -1.13 -9.63
N PHE A 16 12.47 -1.38 -9.56
CA PHE A 16 11.94 -2.53 -8.83
C PHE A 16 12.38 -3.88 -9.43
N PRO A 17 12.38 -4.09 -10.76
CA PRO A 17 12.97 -5.30 -11.36
C PRO A 17 14.43 -5.53 -10.95
N GLU A 18 15.27 -4.51 -11.06
CA GLU A 18 16.69 -4.61 -10.65
C GLU A 18 16.86 -4.92 -9.17
N TYR A 19 15.94 -4.42 -8.32
CA TYR A 19 15.91 -4.78 -6.90
C TYR A 19 15.65 -6.27 -6.69
N LEU A 20 14.69 -6.86 -7.41
CA LEU A 20 14.43 -8.30 -7.34
C LEU A 20 15.64 -9.11 -7.86
N ASP A 21 16.25 -8.69 -8.97
CA ASP A 21 17.46 -9.30 -9.52
C ASP A 21 18.64 -9.26 -8.53
N ALA A 22 18.80 -8.13 -7.83
CA ALA A 22 19.84 -7.98 -6.81
C ALA A 22 19.63 -8.94 -5.62
N ILE A 23 18.38 -9.15 -5.19
CA ILE A 23 18.04 -10.13 -4.15
C ILE A 23 18.35 -11.55 -4.63
N GLU A 24 17.94 -11.90 -5.84
CA GLU A 24 18.17 -13.22 -6.42
C GLU A 24 19.68 -13.51 -6.55
N LYS A 25 20.46 -12.56 -7.07
CA LYS A 25 21.93 -12.69 -7.17
C LYS A 25 22.61 -12.85 -5.82
N ARG A 26 22.12 -12.17 -4.79
CA ARG A 26 22.67 -12.30 -3.44
C ARG A 26 22.39 -13.69 -2.85
N GLY A 27 21.30 -14.31 -3.23
CA GLY A 27 20.79 -15.53 -2.63
C GLY A 27 20.23 -15.28 -1.23
N ILE A 28 19.07 -15.85 -0.97
CA ILE A 28 18.39 -15.79 0.35
C ILE A 28 17.91 -17.17 0.74
N ALA A 29 17.96 -17.47 2.05
CA ALA A 29 17.58 -18.78 2.58
C ALA A 29 16.08 -18.92 2.86
N ILE A 30 15.29 -17.87 2.58
CA ILE A 30 13.84 -17.82 2.83
C ILE A 30 13.09 -17.44 1.57
N ASN A 31 11.81 -17.80 1.50
CA ASN A 31 10.93 -17.29 0.45
C ASN A 31 10.59 -15.82 0.73
N LEU A 32 10.74 -14.97 -0.27
CA LEU A 32 10.46 -13.54 -0.18
C LEU A 32 9.36 -13.14 -1.15
N GLY A 33 8.33 -12.47 -0.65
CA GLY A 33 7.33 -11.77 -1.48
C GLY A 33 7.39 -10.29 -1.19
N VAL A 34 7.52 -9.46 -2.23
CA VAL A 34 7.71 -8.02 -2.08
C VAL A 34 6.50 -7.26 -2.62
N LEU A 35 6.01 -6.30 -1.83
CA LEU A 35 5.01 -5.32 -2.26
C LEU A 35 5.72 -4.06 -2.76
N VAL A 36 5.27 -3.52 -3.89
CA VAL A 36 5.72 -2.20 -4.31
C VAL A 36 5.09 -1.13 -3.43
N GLY A 37 5.92 -0.26 -2.86
CA GLY A 37 5.47 0.76 -1.91
C GLY A 37 5.01 2.04 -2.60
N HIS A 38 3.88 2.62 -2.17
CA HIS A 38 3.36 3.88 -2.69
C HIS A 38 4.31 5.06 -2.47
N THR A 39 4.84 5.18 -1.24
CA THR A 39 5.78 6.26 -0.88
C THR A 39 7.01 6.34 -1.79
N PRO A 40 7.78 5.27 -2.02
CA PRO A 40 8.93 5.34 -2.92
C PRO A 40 8.54 5.61 -4.38
N VAL A 41 7.43 5.06 -4.86
CA VAL A 41 6.94 5.34 -6.23
C VAL A 41 6.60 6.81 -6.39
N ARG A 42 5.94 7.40 -5.40
CA ARG A 42 5.55 8.80 -5.40
C ARG A 42 6.76 9.73 -5.32
N LEU A 43 7.76 9.40 -4.48
CA LEU A 43 9.02 10.14 -4.40
C LEU A 43 9.82 10.07 -5.69
N TRP A 44 9.83 8.91 -6.35
CA TRP A 44 10.53 8.72 -7.62
C TRP A 44 9.98 9.61 -8.74
N VAL A 45 8.64 9.73 -8.82
CA VAL A 45 7.97 10.49 -9.88
C VAL A 45 7.91 11.99 -9.58
N MET A 46 7.68 12.37 -8.33
CA MET A 46 7.36 13.76 -7.94
C MET A 46 8.48 14.46 -7.18
N GLY A 47 9.51 13.73 -6.72
CA GLY A 47 10.56 14.32 -5.88
C GLY A 47 10.01 14.96 -4.61
N GLU A 48 10.47 16.16 -4.28
CA GLU A 48 10.06 16.91 -3.09
C GLU A 48 8.55 17.22 -3.06
N ALA A 49 7.93 17.45 -4.23
CA ALA A 49 6.50 17.71 -4.34
C ALA A 49 5.62 16.55 -3.85
N ALA A 50 6.18 15.35 -3.70
CA ALA A 50 5.47 14.18 -3.20
C ALA A 50 4.89 14.34 -1.79
N THR A 51 5.46 15.22 -0.96
CA THR A 51 4.99 15.54 0.40
C THR A 51 4.20 16.83 0.49
N GLU A 52 4.05 17.57 -0.61
CA GLU A 52 3.52 18.94 -0.61
C GLU A 52 2.13 19.06 -1.26
N ARG A 53 1.89 18.28 -2.31
CA ARG A 53 0.66 18.39 -3.12
C ARG A 53 0.14 17.06 -3.64
N ALA A 54 -1.09 17.07 -4.14
CA ALA A 54 -1.63 15.96 -4.94
C ALA A 54 -0.86 15.82 -6.26
N ALA A 55 -0.84 14.60 -6.82
CA ALA A 55 -0.23 14.33 -8.10
C ALA A 55 -1.10 14.84 -9.26
N THR A 56 -0.46 15.25 -10.34
CA THR A 56 -1.13 15.51 -11.62
C THR A 56 -1.53 14.20 -12.31
N LEU A 57 -2.40 14.28 -13.31
CA LEU A 57 -2.82 13.09 -14.09
C LEU A 57 -1.64 12.40 -14.78
N GLU A 58 -0.66 13.17 -15.25
CA GLU A 58 0.56 12.64 -15.86
C GLU A 58 1.44 11.92 -14.83
N GLU A 59 1.64 12.50 -13.65
CA GLU A 59 2.38 11.86 -12.55
C GLU A 59 1.69 10.58 -12.09
N ILE A 60 0.34 10.57 -12.00
CA ILE A 60 -0.44 9.37 -11.70
C ILE A 60 -0.23 8.29 -12.77
N ALA A 61 -0.25 8.65 -14.04
CA ALA A 61 0.00 7.70 -15.14
C ALA A 61 1.40 7.10 -15.07
N ASN A 62 2.42 7.92 -14.77
CA ASN A 62 3.81 7.47 -14.61
C ASN A 62 3.95 6.55 -13.39
N MET A 63 3.37 6.89 -12.25
CA MET A 63 3.35 6.02 -11.07
C MET A 63 2.65 4.69 -11.34
N LYS A 64 1.50 4.71 -12.03
CA LYS A 64 0.77 3.50 -12.44
C LYS A 64 1.62 2.59 -13.32
N ALA A 65 2.37 3.16 -14.27
CA ALA A 65 3.28 2.39 -15.14
C ALA A 65 4.38 1.69 -14.32
N ILE A 66 4.96 2.38 -13.32
CA ILE A 66 5.96 1.79 -12.41
C ILE A 66 5.36 0.63 -11.60
N VAL A 67 4.16 0.82 -11.03
CA VAL A 67 3.46 -0.25 -10.30
C VAL A 67 3.20 -1.44 -11.23
N ARG A 68 2.74 -1.20 -12.46
CA ARG A 68 2.50 -2.25 -13.44
C ARG A 68 3.78 -3.00 -13.78
N GLN A 69 4.87 -2.29 -14.05
CA GLN A 69 6.18 -2.90 -14.30
C GLN A 69 6.64 -3.77 -13.13
N ALA A 70 6.47 -3.29 -11.90
CA ALA A 70 6.83 -4.06 -10.71
C ALA A 70 6.00 -5.35 -10.57
N ILE A 71 4.70 -5.31 -10.85
CA ILE A 71 3.84 -6.50 -10.84
C ILE A 71 4.27 -7.47 -11.93
N ASP A 72 4.59 -6.99 -13.13
CA ASP A 72 5.04 -7.84 -14.23
C ASP A 72 6.41 -8.50 -13.93
N ALA A 73 7.28 -7.81 -13.19
CA ALA A 73 8.57 -8.32 -12.71
C ALA A 73 8.45 -9.32 -11.54
N GLY A 74 7.30 -9.47 -10.91
CA GLY A 74 7.09 -10.45 -9.83
C GLY A 74 6.74 -9.87 -8.46
N ALA A 75 6.47 -8.56 -8.36
CA ALA A 75 5.88 -8.02 -7.13
C ALA A 75 4.57 -8.74 -6.80
N ILE A 76 4.38 -9.09 -5.52
CA ILE A 76 3.15 -9.75 -5.07
C ILE A 76 1.98 -8.78 -4.90
N GLY A 77 2.22 -7.47 -5.02
CA GLY A 77 1.17 -6.46 -4.92
C GLY A 77 1.69 -5.06 -4.67
N PHE A 78 0.77 -4.19 -4.24
CA PHE A 78 0.98 -2.77 -3.98
C PHE A 78 0.59 -2.43 -2.54
N ALA A 79 1.40 -1.60 -1.87
CA ALA A 79 1.17 -1.17 -0.49
C ALA A 79 1.06 0.35 -0.38
N THR A 80 0.05 0.83 0.37
CA THR A 80 -0.13 2.24 0.67
C THR A 80 -0.42 2.47 2.16
N SER A 81 -0.31 3.72 2.60
CA SER A 81 -0.68 4.13 3.95
C SER A 81 -1.32 5.50 3.95
N LYS A 82 -2.46 5.61 4.64
CA LYS A 82 -3.16 6.87 4.96
C LYS A 82 -3.18 7.15 6.46
N ALA A 83 -2.51 6.30 7.27
CA ALA A 83 -2.49 6.47 8.72
C ALA A 83 -1.83 7.80 9.11
N SER A 84 -2.52 8.61 9.90
CA SER A 84 -2.03 9.92 10.40
C SER A 84 -0.75 9.79 11.25
N THR A 85 -0.54 8.65 11.86
CA THR A 85 0.65 8.31 12.65
C THR A 85 1.89 8.02 11.81
N HIS A 86 1.74 7.76 10.49
CA HIS A 86 2.87 7.57 9.61
C HIS A 86 3.47 8.93 9.23
N VAL A 87 4.57 9.24 9.88
CA VAL A 87 5.36 10.45 9.67
C VAL A 87 6.75 10.08 9.16
N GLY A 88 7.24 10.91 8.23
CA GLY A 88 8.58 10.81 7.68
C GLY A 88 9.58 11.66 8.46
N TYR A 89 10.74 11.89 7.85
CA TYR A 89 11.78 12.73 8.41
C TYR A 89 11.26 14.13 8.73
N GLY A 90 11.68 14.67 9.88
CA GLY A 90 11.26 15.99 10.33
C GLY A 90 9.77 16.12 10.69
N GLY A 91 9.05 15.01 10.93
CA GLY A 91 7.63 15.05 11.28
C GLY A 91 6.68 15.31 10.10
N ARG A 92 7.21 15.38 8.87
CA ARG A 92 6.38 15.55 7.65
C ARG A 92 5.56 14.29 7.40
N PRO A 93 4.34 14.40 6.84
CA PRO A 93 3.59 13.22 6.44
C PRO A 93 4.37 12.41 5.41
N VAL A 94 4.31 11.08 5.48
CA VAL A 94 4.84 10.24 4.39
C VAL A 94 4.09 10.54 3.07
N PRO A 95 4.76 10.50 1.91
CA PRO A 95 4.18 10.89 0.62
C PRO A 95 2.82 10.26 0.31
N SER A 96 2.62 8.99 0.61
CA SER A 96 1.35 8.29 0.37
C SER A 96 0.14 8.88 1.11
N ARG A 97 0.36 9.65 2.20
CA ARG A 97 -0.73 10.34 2.92
C ARG A 97 -1.31 11.50 2.14
N ILE A 98 -0.50 12.15 1.29
CA ILE A 98 -0.89 13.30 0.46
C ILE A 98 -1.65 12.85 -0.81
N ALA A 99 -1.52 11.58 -1.18
CA ALA A 99 -2.23 11.01 -2.32
C ALA A 99 -3.74 11.16 -2.16
N ASP A 100 -4.42 11.58 -3.22
CA ASP A 100 -5.88 11.57 -3.30
C ASP A 100 -6.42 10.18 -3.67
N LEU A 101 -7.74 10.04 -3.64
CA LEU A 101 -8.40 8.79 -3.94
C LEU A 101 -8.23 8.39 -5.42
N ALA A 102 -8.17 9.37 -6.34
CA ALA A 102 -8.00 9.12 -7.77
C ALA A 102 -6.65 8.46 -8.06
N GLU A 103 -5.58 8.96 -7.43
CA GLU A 103 -4.25 8.37 -7.48
C GLU A 103 -4.26 6.92 -6.97
N ILE A 104 -4.79 6.70 -5.76
CA ILE A 104 -4.82 5.37 -5.16
C ILE A 104 -5.62 4.38 -6.03
N LYS A 105 -6.76 4.81 -6.58
CA LYS A 105 -7.56 4.01 -7.51
C LYS A 105 -6.81 3.65 -8.79
N ALA A 106 -6.06 4.61 -9.35
CA ALA A 106 -5.29 4.39 -10.56
C ALA A 106 -4.17 3.36 -10.34
N LEU A 107 -3.43 3.48 -9.21
CA LEU A 107 -2.35 2.55 -8.87
C LEU A 107 -2.89 1.15 -8.53
N ALA A 108 -3.98 1.06 -7.78
CA ALA A 108 -4.68 -0.20 -7.53
C ALA A 108 -5.23 -0.83 -8.82
N GLY A 109 -5.64 0.00 -9.79
CA GLY A 109 -6.08 -0.42 -11.12
C GLY A 109 -5.00 -1.19 -11.90
N ALA A 110 -3.72 -0.88 -11.69
CA ALA A 110 -2.62 -1.62 -12.31
C ALA A 110 -2.62 -3.12 -11.93
N LEU A 111 -3.03 -3.46 -10.69
CA LEU A 111 -3.18 -4.85 -10.27
C LEU A 111 -4.38 -5.52 -10.96
N GLY A 112 -5.49 -4.77 -11.13
CA GLY A 112 -6.67 -5.24 -11.86
C GLY A 112 -6.36 -5.57 -13.32
N GLU A 113 -5.62 -4.68 -13.99
CA GLU A 113 -5.17 -4.87 -15.37
C GLU A 113 -4.18 -6.02 -15.53
N ALA A 114 -3.35 -6.27 -14.51
CA ALA A 114 -2.44 -7.41 -14.48
C ALA A 114 -3.16 -8.73 -14.16
N GLY A 115 -4.42 -8.70 -13.71
CA GLY A 115 -5.18 -9.86 -13.26
C GLY A 115 -4.63 -10.55 -12.01
N ARG A 116 -3.68 -9.92 -11.30
CA ARG A 116 -2.97 -10.52 -10.15
C ARG A 116 -2.50 -9.45 -9.16
N GLY A 117 -2.07 -9.90 -7.99
CA GLY A 117 -1.51 -9.07 -6.94
C GLY A 117 -2.52 -8.73 -5.85
N ILE A 118 -2.01 -8.36 -4.69
CA ILE A 118 -2.78 -7.92 -3.53
C ILE A 118 -2.59 -6.43 -3.29
N MET A 119 -3.58 -5.77 -2.71
CA MET A 119 -3.43 -4.42 -2.19
C MET A 119 -3.42 -4.47 -0.68
N GLN A 120 -2.39 -3.87 -0.08
CA GLN A 120 -2.28 -3.63 1.35
C GLN A 120 -2.46 -2.15 1.63
N ALA A 121 -3.27 -1.80 2.64
CA ALA A 121 -3.38 -0.44 3.12
C ALA A 121 -3.26 -0.39 4.65
N THR A 122 -2.44 0.52 5.16
CA THR A 122 -2.45 0.86 6.57
C THR A 122 -3.50 1.95 6.78
N ILE A 123 -4.54 1.60 7.53
CA ILE A 123 -5.70 2.45 7.82
C ILE A 123 -5.47 3.12 9.16
N GLY A 124 -5.62 4.46 9.22
CA GLY A 124 -5.66 5.22 10.46
C GLY A 124 -7.02 5.09 11.15
N LYS A 125 -7.17 5.75 12.29
CA LYS A 125 -8.48 5.88 12.97
C LYS A 125 -9.50 6.70 12.16
N GLU A 126 -9.03 7.39 11.12
CA GLU A 126 -9.81 8.28 10.26
C GLU A 126 -10.09 7.59 8.93
N LEU A 127 -11.30 7.25 8.73
CA LEU A 127 -12.17 7.10 7.53
C LEU A 127 -11.58 6.77 6.14
N PHE A 128 -10.42 6.15 6.02
CA PHE A 128 -9.99 5.54 4.76
C PHE A 128 -10.73 4.20 4.47
N LEU A 129 -11.55 3.74 5.40
CA LEU A 129 -12.22 2.45 5.26
C LEU A 129 -13.23 2.44 4.11
N ASP A 130 -14.03 3.49 3.96
CA ASP A 130 -15.04 3.58 2.90
C ASP A 130 -14.38 3.70 1.53
N GLU A 131 -13.33 4.53 1.42
CA GLU A 131 -12.52 4.66 0.21
C GLU A 131 -11.81 3.34 -0.15
N PHE A 132 -11.27 2.64 0.84
CA PHE A 132 -10.65 1.34 0.64
C PHE A 132 -11.66 0.29 0.18
N VAL A 133 -12.85 0.27 0.76
CA VAL A 133 -13.95 -0.62 0.35
C VAL A 133 -14.38 -0.31 -1.07
N GLU A 134 -14.47 0.96 -1.47
CA GLU A 134 -14.80 1.34 -2.85
C GLU A 134 -13.76 0.85 -3.86
N ILE A 135 -12.45 0.99 -3.54
CA ILE A 135 -11.37 0.47 -4.37
C ILE A 135 -11.49 -1.05 -4.52
N GLN A 136 -11.78 -1.75 -3.46
CA GLN A 136 -11.90 -3.20 -3.45
C GLN A 136 -13.15 -3.69 -4.19
N LEU A 137 -14.28 -3.00 -4.07
CA LEU A 137 -15.52 -3.34 -4.77
C LEU A 137 -15.38 -3.23 -6.28
N ARG A 138 -14.64 -2.25 -6.80
CA ARG A 138 -14.36 -2.12 -8.24
C ARG A 138 -13.55 -3.30 -8.79
N ARG A 139 -12.69 -3.95 -7.99
CA ARG A 139 -11.99 -5.18 -8.39
C ARG A 139 -12.93 -6.38 -8.52
N GLN A 140 -14.07 -6.39 -7.82
CA GLN A 140 -15.05 -7.49 -7.89
C GLN A 140 -15.83 -7.53 -9.22
N HIS A 141 -15.82 -6.47 -9.99
CA HIS A 141 -16.42 -6.41 -11.32
C HIS A 141 -15.50 -6.92 -12.44
N SER A 142 -14.29 -7.41 -12.07
CA SER A 142 -13.46 -8.21 -12.96
C SER A 142 -14.15 -9.54 -13.26
N ALA A 143 -14.19 -9.94 -14.54
CA ALA A 143 -14.95 -11.09 -15.04
C ALA A 143 -14.45 -12.47 -14.57
N ASP A 144 -13.49 -12.56 -13.66
CA ASP A 144 -12.93 -13.82 -13.16
C ASP A 144 -13.57 -14.26 -11.83
N PRO A 145 -14.38 -15.36 -11.82
CA PRO A 145 -15.04 -15.88 -10.62
C PRO A 145 -14.07 -16.35 -9.52
N ALA A 146 -12.88 -16.82 -9.89
CA ALA A 146 -11.89 -17.32 -8.91
C ALA A 146 -11.30 -16.17 -8.07
N GLN A 147 -11.15 -14.99 -8.65
CA GLN A 147 -10.72 -13.78 -7.93
C GLN A 147 -11.83 -13.23 -7.02
N GLN A 148 -13.12 -13.43 -7.37
CA GLN A 148 -14.25 -13.00 -6.56
C GLN A 148 -14.39 -13.82 -5.27
N PHE A 149 -14.13 -15.12 -5.30
CA PHE A 149 -14.34 -16.01 -4.15
C PHE A 149 -13.29 -15.79 -3.04
N GLY A 150 -12.02 -15.68 -3.40
CA GLY A 150 -10.93 -15.46 -2.44
C GLY A 150 -11.04 -14.12 -1.70
N PHE A 151 -11.66 -13.13 -2.32
CA PHE A 151 -11.87 -11.80 -1.77
C PHE A 151 -13.03 -11.74 -0.77
N ARG A 152 -14.17 -12.35 -1.09
CA ARG A 152 -15.35 -12.39 -0.19
C ARG A 152 -15.04 -13.08 1.14
N ALA A 153 -14.25 -14.15 1.11
CA ALA A 153 -13.82 -14.85 2.33
C ALA A 153 -12.91 -13.98 3.21
N ARG A 154 -12.01 -13.19 2.62
CA ARG A 154 -11.11 -12.29 3.35
C ARG A 154 -11.82 -11.06 3.93
N LEU A 155 -12.79 -10.50 3.21
CA LEU A 155 -13.58 -9.36 3.72
C LEU A 155 -14.48 -9.78 4.89
N ALA A 156 -15.07 -10.96 4.83
CA ALA A 156 -15.86 -11.54 5.93
C ALA A 156 -14.99 -11.80 7.17
N PHE A 157 -13.76 -12.25 6.99
CA PHE A 157 -12.79 -12.45 8.07
C PHE A 157 -12.36 -11.12 8.71
N LEU A 158 -12.06 -10.11 7.92
CA LEU A 158 -11.70 -8.78 8.41
C LEU A 158 -12.87 -8.10 9.14
N ARG A 159 -14.10 -8.16 8.60
CA ARG A 159 -15.29 -7.66 9.31
C ARG A 159 -15.50 -8.33 10.66
N LYS A 160 -15.29 -9.64 10.74
CA LYS A 160 -15.43 -10.39 12.00
C LYS A 160 -14.36 -9.99 13.03
N GLN A 161 -13.13 -9.72 12.62
CA GLN A 161 -12.07 -9.24 13.50
C GLN A 161 -12.32 -7.80 13.99
N PHE A 162 -12.82 -6.91 13.13
CA PHE A 162 -13.14 -5.53 13.52
C PHE A 162 -14.36 -5.45 14.47
N LEU A 163 -15.37 -6.28 14.29
CA LEU A 163 -16.50 -6.38 15.22
C LEU A 163 -16.04 -6.87 16.60
N VAL A 164 -15.20 -7.89 16.68
CA VAL A 164 -14.65 -8.41 17.94
C VAL A 164 -13.76 -7.37 18.64
N LEU A 165 -12.97 -6.58 17.90
CA LEU A 165 -12.17 -5.50 18.48
C LEU A 165 -13.04 -4.33 18.98
N GLY A 166 -14.11 -4.00 18.27
CA GLY A 166 -15.08 -2.97 18.66
C GLY A 166 -15.80 -3.32 19.96
N ASP A 167 -16.21 -4.56 20.10
CA ASP A 167 -16.86 -5.07 21.31
C ASP A 167 -15.91 -5.13 22.52
N LEU A 168 -14.65 -5.49 22.30
CA LEU A 168 -13.62 -5.50 23.35
C LEU A 168 -13.24 -4.09 23.84
N LEU A 169 -13.22 -3.10 22.96
CA LEU A 169 -12.91 -1.71 23.31
C LEU A 169 -14.13 -0.97 23.88
N GLY A 170 -15.35 -1.42 23.55
CA GLY A 170 -16.60 -0.87 24.10
C GLY A 170 -16.91 -1.30 25.53
N GLN A 171 -16.39 -2.44 26.00
CA GLN A 171 -16.60 -2.93 27.35
C GLN A 171 -15.62 -2.35 28.39
N GLY A 172 -14.53 -1.70 27.96
CA GLY A 172 -13.56 -1.05 28.85
C GLY A 172 -13.98 0.31 29.41
N GLY A 173 -15.11 0.86 28.99
CA GLY A 173 -15.59 2.21 29.36
C GLY A 173 -16.61 2.33 30.45
N GLN A 174 -17.02 1.24 31.10
CA GLN A 174 -18.12 1.28 32.13
C GLN A 174 -17.70 0.89 33.54
N ALA A 175 -16.44 0.91 33.90
CA ALA A 175 -15.99 0.51 35.24
C ALA A 175 -15.29 1.64 36.02
N GLU A 176 -15.74 2.88 35.94
CA GLU A 176 -15.39 3.92 36.93
C GLU A 176 -16.55 4.91 37.12
N GLY A 177 -17.43 4.60 38.07
CA GLY A 177 -18.51 5.50 38.43
C GLY A 177 -19.43 4.95 39.49
N ALA A 178 -18.91 4.38 40.59
CA ALA A 178 -19.68 4.13 41.81
C ALA A 178 -18.75 3.95 43.02
N ALA A 179 -18.40 5.04 43.67
CA ALA A 179 -18.15 5.16 45.13
C ALA A 179 -18.01 6.64 45.51
#